data_2db9bc3aa1ef143e06dfc1e78a4bd7cd
#
_entry.id   2db9bc3aa1ef143e06dfc1e78a4bd7cd
#
_cell.length_a   1.000
_cell.length_b   1.000
_cell.length_c   1.000
_cell.angle_alpha   90.00
_cell.angle_beta   90.00
_cell.angle_gamma   90.00
#
_symmetry.space_group_name_H-M   'P 1'
#
loop_
_entity.id
_entity.type
_entity.pdbx_description
1 polymer ?
#
loop_
_entity_poly.entity_id
_entity_poly.type
_entity_poly.pdbx_seq_one_letter_code
_entity_poly.pdbx_strand_id
1 'polypeptide(L)'
;MSTPEPVEAIHASPRDCGLPHPESHPLIQSEQLSLHYGEKPVFADVTMPIHAGCITALVGPSGCGKTSFLSCLNRLTDLIPRCRVSGSIRMGSLDVLDPKIDAIALRRRVGMIFQKPNPFPLSIWKNLALPLHEHGVRKREQVDRIVETTLQDVGLWDEVKERLNAPALSLSGGQQQRLCIARALVLQPEVLLLDEPCSALDPISSGVVEDLIASLRGRYTQLIVTHNLAQARRIADYAALFWVQDGVGRLIEYGTVKQIFETPQDALTAAYVNGMRG
;
A
#
# COMPACT_ATOMS: atom_id res chain seq x y z
N MET A 1 -18.24 26.37 -10.17
CA MET A 1 -18.00 25.09 -10.89
C MET A 1 -16.65 25.23 -11.57
N SER A 2 -15.59 24.86 -10.85
CA SER A 2 -14.22 24.91 -11.38
C SER A 2 -13.99 23.62 -12.19
N THR A 3 -13.65 23.78 -13.45
CA THR A 3 -13.22 22.69 -14.35
C THR A 3 -11.95 22.06 -13.76
N PRO A 4 -11.86 20.72 -13.64
CA PRO A 4 -10.62 20.09 -13.24
C PRO A 4 -9.59 20.29 -14.37
N GLU A 5 -8.38 20.70 -13.97
CA GLU A 5 -7.23 20.80 -14.87
C GLU A 5 -6.92 19.43 -15.50
N PRO A 6 -6.48 19.41 -16.77
CA PRO A 6 -6.12 18.17 -17.44
C PRO A 6 -4.96 17.52 -16.74
N VAL A 7 -5.04 16.19 -16.52
CA VAL A 7 -3.95 15.36 -16.01
C VAL A 7 -2.87 15.34 -17.10
N GLU A 8 -1.92 16.28 -17.02
CA GLU A 8 -0.65 16.18 -17.75
C GLU A 8 0.15 15.03 -17.14
N ALA A 9 0.67 14.16 -18.01
CA ALA A 9 1.52 13.06 -17.65
C ALA A 9 2.81 13.62 -17.01
N ILE A 10 2.82 13.72 -15.69
CA ILE A 10 4.05 13.98 -14.93
C ILE A 10 4.82 12.67 -14.96
N HIS A 11 5.66 12.49 -15.96
CA HIS A 11 6.79 11.57 -15.87
C HIS A 11 7.72 12.10 -14.77
N ALA A 12 7.40 11.79 -13.53
CA ALA A 12 8.35 11.97 -12.44
C ALA A 12 9.53 11.05 -12.75
N SER A 13 10.69 11.64 -13.03
CA SER A 13 11.95 10.90 -13.09
C SER A 13 12.07 10.04 -11.83
N PRO A 14 12.60 8.79 -11.93
CA PRO A 14 12.84 7.97 -10.77
C PRO A 14 13.64 8.80 -9.77
N ARG A 15 13.04 9.14 -8.63
CA ARG A 15 13.79 9.74 -7.53
C ARG A 15 14.65 8.62 -6.98
N ASP A 16 15.96 8.81 -7.06
CA ASP A 16 16.92 7.89 -6.50
C ASP A 16 16.57 7.68 -5.02
N CYS A 17 16.15 6.47 -4.66
CA CYS A 17 15.98 6.08 -3.27
C CYS A 17 17.37 5.84 -2.65
N GLY A 18 18.21 6.85 -2.66
CA GLY A 18 19.18 7.00 -1.61
C GLY A 18 18.37 7.13 -0.32
N LEU A 19 18.66 6.31 0.71
CA LEU A 19 17.98 6.41 2.00
C LEU A 19 17.79 7.90 2.33
N PRO A 20 16.57 8.39 2.58
CA PRO A 20 16.35 9.81 2.79
C PRO A 20 17.28 10.28 3.88
N HIS A 21 17.95 11.43 3.64
CA HIS A 21 18.73 12.09 4.67
C HIS A 21 17.85 12.22 5.93
N PRO A 22 18.42 12.09 7.15
CA PRO A 22 17.68 12.25 8.41
C PRO A 22 16.85 13.53 8.49
N GLU A 23 17.14 14.53 7.65
CA GLU A 23 16.46 15.82 7.57
C GLU A 23 15.29 15.87 6.58
N SER A 24 15.01 14.80 5.81
CA SER A 24 13.87 14.79 4.89
C SER A 24 12.56 14.60 5.67
N HIS A 25 11.63 15.54 5.51
CA HIS A 25 10.29 15.39 6.09
C HIS A 25 9.60 14.15 5.51
N PRO A 26 8.96 13.31 6.37
CA PRO A 26 8.20 12.16 5.91
C PRO A 26 7.00 12.60 5.06
N LEU A 27 6.62 11.78 4.07
CA LEU A 27 5.40 12.01 3.30
C LEU A 27 4.16 11.85 4.18
N ILE A 28 4.16 10.79 5.01
CA ILE A 28 3.11 10.56 6.01
C ILE A 28 3.77 10.44 7.39
N GLN A 29 3.13 11.05 8.38
CA GLN A 29 3.50 10.95 9.79
C GLN A 29 2.28 10.56 10.60
N SER A 30 2.34 9.44 11.34
CA SER A 30 1.38 9.15 12.41
C SER A 30 1.94 9.58 13.76
N GLU A 31 1.08 10.11 14.64
CA GLU A 31 1.47 10.49 16.01
C GLU A 31 0.42 9.99 16.99
N GLN A 32 0.86 9.16 17.94
CA GLN A 32 0.04 8.54 18.98
C GLN A 32 -1.27 7.94 18.43
N LEU A 33 -1.17 7.37 17.21
CA LEU A 33 -2.33 6.82 16.54
C LEU A 33 -2.82 5.58 17.26
N SER A 34 -4.12 5.55 17.57
CA SER A 34 -4.78 4.44 18.26
C SER A 34 -6.11 4.11 17.58
N LEU A 35 -6.50 2.84 17.58
CA LEU A 35 -7.73 2.37 16.96
C LEU A 35 -8.47 1.38 17.84
N HIS A 36 -9.80 1.56 17.91
CA HIS A 36 -10.74 0.66 18.60
C HIS A 36 -11.86 0.21 17.67
N TYR A 37 -12.25 -1.06 17.78
CA TYR A 37 -13.50 -1.56 17.23
C TYR A 37 -14.50 -1.77 18.39
N GLY A 38 -15.50 -0.89 18.50
CA GLY A 38 -16.35 -0.82 19.68
C GLY A 38 -15.55 -0.51 20.93
N GLU A 39 -15.57 -1.40 21.91
CA GLU A 39 -14.78 -1.29 23.16
C GLU A 39 -13.42 -1.98 23.07
N LYS A 40 -13.17 -2.76 22.02
CA LYS A 40 -11.93 -3.53 21.89
C LYS A 40 -10.81 -2.66 21.28
N PRO A 41 -9.72 -2.40 22.01
CA PRO A 41 -8.55 -1.79 21.42
C PRO A 41 -7.89 -2.76 20.42
N VAL A 42 -7.45 -2.23 19.30
CA VAL A 42 -6.75 -2.99 18.24
C VAL A 42 -5.26 -2.70 18.31
N PHE A 43 -4.91 -1.42 18.24
CA PHE A 43 -3.56 -0.94 18.49
C PHE A 43 -3.59 0.42 19.17
N ALA A 44 -2.50 0.81 19.81
CA ALA A 44 -2.41 2.09 20.51
C ALA A 44 -1.02 2.73 20.38
N ASP A 45 -1.03 4.06 20.39
CA ASP A 45 0.13 4.96 20.47
C ASP A 45 1.19 4.75 19.38
N VAL A 46 0.74 4.44 18.15
CA VAL A 46 1.65 4.24 17.02
C VAL A 46 2.13 5.58 16.47
N THR A 47 3.41 5.86 16.66
CA THR A 47 4.10 7.03 16.10
C THR A 47 5.16 6.55 15.11
N MET A 48 4.97 6.86 13.82
CA MET A 48 5.84 6.33 12.77
C MET A 48 5.86 7.27 11.55
N PRO A 49 7.06 7.59 11.01
CA PRO A 49 7.20 8.29 9.73
C PRO A 49 7.11 7.28 8.56
N ILE A 50 6.64 7.76 7.42
CA ILE A 50 6.63 7.03 6.15
C ILE A 50 7.29 7.92 5.11
N HIS A 51 8.42 7.48 4.59
CA HIS A 51 9.27 8.27 3.71
C HIS A 51 8.84 8.16 2.24
N ALA A 52 8.87 9.30 1.53
CA ALA A 52 8.49 9.37 0.12
C ALA A 52 9.35 8.46 -0.77
N GLY A 53 8.71 7.75 -1.69
CA GLY A 53 9.37 6.88 -2.66
C GLY A 53 9.97 5.59 -2.07
N CYS A 54 9.89 5.38 -0.74
CA CYS A 54 10.42 4.21 -0.07
C CYS A 54 9.38 3.12 0.12
N ILE A 55 9.85 1.89 0.33
CA ILE A 55 9.04 0.74 0.74
C ILE A 55 9.22 0.54 2.24
N THR A 56 8.13 0.66 3.00
CA THR A 56 8.10 0.37 4.44
C THR A 56 7.35 -0.94 4.69
N ALA A 57 8.01 -1.93 5.27
CA ALA A 57 7.39 -3.21 5.65
C ALA A 57 6.85 -3.16 7.08
N LEU A 58 5.57 -3.49 7.26
CA LEU A 58 4.96 -3.73 8.56
C LEU A 58 5.00 -5.24 8.83
N VAL A 59 5.79 -5.66 9.80
CA VAL A 59 5.97 -7.07 10.14
C VAL A 59 5.45 -7.36 11.56
N GLY A 60 5.22 -8.63 11.87
CA GLY A 60 4.73 -9.07 13.18
C GLY A 60 3.61 -10.10 13.05
N PRO A 61 3.18 -10.73 14.16
CA PRO A 61 2.18 -11.80 14.17
C PRO A 61 0.80 -11.32 13.67
N SER A 62 -0.06 -12.28 13.32
CA SER A 62 -1.44 -11.98 12.94
C SER A 62 -2.20 -11.37 14.12
N GLY A 63 -3.10 -10.42 13.83
CA GLY A 63 -3.94 -9.78 14.84
C GLY A 63 -3.29 -8.62 15.62
N CYS A 64 -2.03 -8.25 15.36
CA CYS A 64 -1.37 -7.10 16.02
C CYS A 64 -1.75 -5.72 15.43
N GLY A 65 -2.68 -5.64 14.49
CA GLY A 65 -3.24 -4.36 14.01
C GLY A 65 -2.61 -3.79 12.72
N LYS A 66 -1.71 -4.47 12.02
CA LYS A 66 -1.04 -3.98 10.79
C LYS A 66 -2.02 -3.55 9.70
N THR A 67 -2.95 -4.44 9.30
CA THR A 67 -4.00 -4.14 8.31
C THR A 67 -4.89 -3.00 8.77
N SER A 68 -5.20 -2.94 10.07
CA SER A 68 -6.01 -1.86 10.65
C SER A 68 -5.26 -0.52 10.61
N PHE A 69 -3.93 -0.53 10.82
CA PHE A 69 -3.09 0.65 10.64
C PHE A 69 -3.12 1.15 9.18
N LEU A 70 -2.94 0.25 8.18
CA LEU A 70 -3.11 0.64 6.78
C LEU A 70 -4.48 1.29 6.52
N SER A 71 -5.55 0.70 7.08
CA SER A 71 -6.91 1.18 6.88
C SER A 71 -7.16 2.58 7.47
N CYS A 72 -6.36 3.02 8.47
CA CYS A 72 -6.41 4.38 8.97
C CYS A 72 -5.87 5.39 7.95
N LEU A 73 -4.82 5.04 7.21
CA LEU A 73 -4.13 5.96 6.30
C LEU A 73 -4.98 6.39 5.11
N ASN A 74 -5.98 5.59 4.72
CA ASN A 74 -6.92 5.92 3.63
C ASN A 74 -8.37 6.02 4.10
N ARG A 75 -8.60 6.06 5.43
CA ARG A 75 -9.92 6.18 6.04
C ARG A 75 -10.92 5.08 5.65
N LEU A 76 -10.44 3.88 5.31
CA LEU A 76 -11.32 2.72 5.19
C LEU A 76 -11.97 2.36 6.52
N THR A 77 -11.39 2.79 7.64
CA THR A 77 -11.97 2.68 8.98
C THR A 77 -13.33 3.38 9.12
N ASP A 78 -13.60 4.43 8.34
CA ASP A 78 -14.89 5.13 8.33
C ASP A 78 -16.05 4.23 7.87
N LEU A 79 -15.76 3.17 7.12
CA LEU A 79 -16.75 2.21 6.63
C LEU A 79 -17.08 1.12 7.67
N ILE A 80 -16.35 1.09 8.79
CA ILE A 80 -16.51 0.07 9.83
C ILE A 80 -17.35 0.63 10.97
N PRO A 81 -18.54 0.08 11.25
CA PRO A 81 -19.38 0.55 12.34
C PRO A 81 -18.66 0.53 13.68
N ARG A 82 -18.84 1.59 14.47
CA ARG A 82 -18.23 1.77 15.80
C ARG A 82 -16.70 1.72 15.80
N CYS A 83 -16.03 1.98 14.67
CA CYS A 83 -14.61 2.19 14.63
C CYS A 83 -14.29 3.59 15.17
N ARG A 84 -13.31 3.67 16.07
CA ARG A 84 -12.81 4.93 16.63
C ARG A 84 -11.31 5.01 16.42
N VAL A 85 -10.87 6.08 15.76
CA VAL A 85 -9.46 6.41 15.55
C VAL A 85 -9.15 7.66 16.36
N SER A 86 -8.03 7.67 17.06
CA SER A 86 -7.51 8.84 17.81
C SER A 86 -6.01 9.03 17.55
N GLY A 87 -5.47 10.17 17.90
CA GLY A 87 -4.14 10.61 17.49
C GLY A 87 -4.18 11.46 16.24
N SER A 88 -3.10 11.51 15.48
CA SER A 88 -3.05 12.25 14.22
C SER A 88 -2.38 11.48 13.08
N ILE A 89 -2.79 11.78 11.85
CA ILE A 89 -2.13 11.32 10.62
C ILE A 89 -1.99 12.53 9.71
N ARG A 90 -0.75 12.92 9.42
CA ARG A 90 -0.45 14.00 8.47
C ARG A 90 0.13 13.44 7.18
N MET A 91 -0.38 13.92 6.04
CA MET A 91 0.16 13.66 4.71
C MET A 91 0.54 14.99 4.07
N GLY A 92 1.81 15.39 4.22
CA GLY A 92 2.24 16.75 3.96
C GLY A 92 1.49 17.75 4.87
N SER A 93 0.79 18.70 4.29
CA SER A 93 -0.05 19.66 5.03
C SER A 93 -1.46 19.14 5.36
N LEU A 94 -1.84 17.96 4.82
CA LEU A 94 -3.17 17.38 4.98
C LEU A 94 -3.29 16.64 6.31
N ASP A 95 -4.27 16.98 7.15
CA ASP A 95 -4.68 16.15 8.28
C ASP A 95 -5.68 15.10 7.80
N VAL A 96 -5.24 13.85 7.70
CA VAL A 96 -6.04 12.73 7.15
C VAL A 96 -7.30 12.46 7.98
N LEU A 97 -7.28 12.74 9.28
CA LEU A 97 -8.40 12.49 10.19
C LEU A 97 -9.40 13.65 10.27
N ASP A 98 -9.14 14.81 9.63
CA ASP A 98 -10.10 15.90 9.58
C ASP A 98 -11.41 15.42 8.91
N PRO A 99 -12.57 15.50 9.59
CA PRO A 99 -13.86 15.07 9.04
C PRO A 99 -14.30 15.87 7.80
N LYS A 100 -13.70 17.04 7.55
CA LYS A 100 -14.00 17.87 6.37
C LYS A 100 -13.31 17.40 5.09
N ILE A 101 -12.34 16.47 5.19
CA ILE A 101 -11.62 15.96 4.03
C ILE A 101 -12.53 15.06 3.19
N ASP A 102 -12.49 15.25 1.88
CA ASP A 102 -13.09 14.34 0.92
C ASP A 102 -12.34 13.00 0.95
N ALA A 103 -12.97 11.98 1.54
CA ALA A 103 -12.42 10.64 1.63
C ALA A 103 -12.23 9.97 0.25
N ILE A 104 -13.01 10.37 -0.77
CA ILE A 104 -12.84 9.85 -2.14
C ILE A 104 -11.57 10.43 -2.74
N ALA A 105 -11.35 11.72 -2.61
CA ALA A 105 -10.12 12.37 -3.04
C ALA A 105 -8.88 11.80 -2.31
N LEU A 106 -8.98 11.54 -1.00
CA LEU A 106 -7.91 10.89 -0.24
C LEU A 106 -7.61 9.49 -0.79
N ARG A 107 -8.64 8.65 -1.00
CA ARG A 107 -8.47 7.26 -1.49
C ARG A 107 -7.95 7.19 -2.92
N ARG A 108 -8.08 8.25 -3.71
CA ARG A 108 -7.40 8.38 -5.00
C ARG A 108 -5.89 8.55 -4.83
N ARG A 109 -5.46 9.34 -3.82
CA ARG A 109 -4.04 9.57 -3.52
C ARG A 109 -3.39 8.39 -2.77
N VAL A 110 -4.18 7.63 -1.99
CA VAL A 110 -3.73 6.51 -1.15
C VAL A 110 -4.47 5.25 -1.56
N GLY A 111 -3.91 4.54 -2.56
CA GLY A 111 -4.48 3.31 -3.11
C GLY A 111 -4.27 2.11 -2.17
N MET A 112 -5.20 1.13 -2.22
CA MET A 112 -5.14 -0.09 -1.40
C MET A 112 -5.20 -1.34 -2.26
N ILE A 113 -4.28 -2.25 -2.05
CA ILE A 113 -4.24 -3.60 -2.61
C ILE A 113 -4.47 -4.59 -1.46
N PHE A 114 -5.51 -5.43 -1.61
CA PHE A 114 -5.93 -6.37 -0.59
C PHE A 114 -5.22 -7.71 -0.71
N GLN A 115 -5.24 -8.48 0.38
CA GLN A 115 -4.61 -9.78 0.51
C GLN A 115 -5.07 -10.77 -0.58
N LYS A 116 -6.38 -10.84 -0.83
CA LYS A 116 -6.94 -11.66 -1.90
C LYS A 116 -7.14 -10.79 -3.14
N PRO A 117 -6.68 -11.23 -4.32
CA PRO A 117 -7.02 -10.55 -5.56
C PRO A 117 -8.53 -10.35 -5.69
N ASN A 118 -8.95 -9.13 -5.96
CA ASN A 118 -10.36 -8.76 -6.06
C ASN A 118 -10.66 -7.95 -7.32
N PRO A 119 -10.35 -8.46 -8.52
CA PRO A 119 -10.74 -7.77 -9.72
C PRO A 119 -12.26 -7.66 -9.81
N PHE A 120 -12.75 -6.57 -10.38
CA PHE A 120 -14.18 -6.44 -10.63
C PHE A 120 -14.65 -7.54 -11.61
N PRO A 121 -15.88 -8.04 -11.48
CA PRO A 121 -16.45 -9.05 -12.40
C PRO A 121 -16.77 -8.41 -13.76
N LEU A 122 -15.79 -7.79 -14.35
CA LEU A 122 -15.79 -7.06 -15.62
C LEU A 122 -14.64 -7.58 -16.50
N SER A 123 -14.53 -7.06 -17.72
CA SER A 123 -13.35 -7.36 -18.56
C SER A 123 -12.05 -6.79 -17.98
N ILE A 124 -10.91 -7.30 -18.45
CA ILE A 124 -9.58 -6.80 -18.08
C ILE A 124 -9.51 -5.29 -18.35
N TRP A 125 -9.88 -4.86 -19.55
CA TRP A 125 -9.91 -3.44 -19.92
C TRP A 125 -10.80 -2.62 -19.00
N LYS A 126 -12.04 -3.08 -18.73
CA LYS A 126 -12.98 -2.35 -17.86
C LYS A 126 -12.51 -2.22 -16.42
N ASN A 127 -11.69 -3.14 -15.92
CA ASN A 127 -11.10 -3.01 -14.57
C ASN A 127 -10.21 -1.77 -14.43
N LEU A 128 -9.55 -1.34 -15.51
CA LEU A 128 -8.70 -0.15 -15.50
C LEU A 128 -9.47 1.09 -16.00
N ALA A 129 -10.35 0.93 -16.96
CA ALA A 129 -11.11 2.04 -17.55
C ALA A 129 -12.15 2.62 -16.58
N LEU A 130 -12.80 1.79 -15.76
CA LEU A 130 -13.83 2.25 -14.83
C LEU A 130 -13.33 3.32 -13.85
N PRO A 131 -12.20 3.12 -13.11
CA PRO A 131 -11.66 4.17 -12.26
C PRO A 131 -11.34 5.47 -13.03
N LEU A 132 -10.81 5.38 -14.23
CA LEU A 132 -10.53 6.54 -15.08
C LEU A 132 -11.79 7.31 -15.44
N HIS A 133 -12.86 6.61 -15.82
CA HIS A 133 -14.15 7.21 -16.17
C HIS A 133 -14.79 7.93 -14.98
N GLU A 134 -14.77 7.31 -13.80
CA GLU A 134 -15.27 7.90 -12.55
C GLU A 134 -14.52 9.19 -12.18
N HIS A 135 -13.25 9.28 -12.55
CA HIS A 135 -12.42 10.47 -12.34
C HIS A 135 -12.35 11.40 -13.57
N GLY A 136 -13.30 11.28 -14.51
CA GLY A 136 -13.52 12.23 -15.60
C GLY A 136 -12.66 12.02 -16.85
N VAL A 137 -11.81 11.00 -16.92
CA VAL A 137 -11.08 10.64 -18.14
C VAL A 137 -11.99 9.83 -19.05
N ARG A 138 -12.60 10.48 -20.08
CA ARG A 138 -13.63 9.85 -20.92
C ARG A 138 -13.23 9.62 -22.36
N LYS A 139 -12.17 10.29 -22.84
CA LYS A 139 -11.70 10.11 -24.23
C LYS A 139 -11.11 8.72 -24.40
N ARG A 140 -11.69 7.92 -25.30
CA ARG A 140 -11.34 6.52 -25.52
C ARG A 140 -9.85 6.34 -25.79
N GLU A 141 -9.26 7.12 -26.68
CA GLU A 141 -7.84 7.05 -27.02
C GLU A 141 -6.91 7.33 -25.81
N GLN A 142 -7.33 8.24 -24.93
CA GLN A 142 -6.59 8.54 -23.72
C GLN A 142 -6.68 7.37 -22.72
N VAL A 143 -7.89 6.83 -22.53
CA VAL A 143 -8.10 5.66 -21.67
C VAL A 143 -7.29 4.46 -22.16
N ASP A 144 -7.38 4.15 -23.47
CA ASP A 144 -6.66 3.01 -24.06
C ASP A 144 -5.15 3.14 -23.86
N ARG A 145 -4.58 4.35 -24.04
CA ARG A 145 -3.17 4.63 -23.81
C ARG A 145 -2.75 4.43 -22.37
N ILE A 146 -3.56 4.93 -21.42
CA ILE A 146 -3.28 4.75 -19.97
C ILE A 146 -3.37 3.26 -19.61
N VAL A 147 -4.39 2.56 -20.10
CA VAL A 147 -4.57 1.12 -19.86
C VAL A 147 -3.37 0.33 -20.37
N GLU A 148 -2.93 0.57 -21.62
CA GLU A 148 -1.77 -0.10 -22.19
C GLU A 148 -0.52 0.16 -21.38
N THR A 149 -0.16 1.43 -21.14
CA THR A 149 1.03 1.80 -20.37
C THR A 149 1.00 1.18 -18.96
N THR A 150 -0.16 1.21 -18.29
CA THR A 150 -0.26 0.65 -16.95
C THR A 150 -0.12 -0.88 -16.94
N LEU A 151 -0.70 -1.58 -17.94
CA LEU A 151 -0.51 -3.02 -18.07
C LEU A 151 0.94 -3.40 -18.41
N GLN A 152 1.66 -2.54 -19.15
CA GLN A 152 3.10 -2.69 -19.37
C GLN A 152 3.89 -2.48 -18.07
N ASP A 153 3.57 -1.45 -17.29
CA ASP A 153 4.20 -1.15 -15.99
C ASP A 153 4.09 -2.32 -15.00
N VAL A 154 2.99 -3.08 -15.04
CA VAL A 154 2.81 -4.26 -14.16
C VAL A 154 3.23 -5.59 -14.82
N GLY A 155 3.86 -5.54 -16.00
CA GLY A 155 4.31 -6.72 -16.73
C GLY A 155 3.18 -7.68 -17.14
N LEU A 156 1.96 -7.16 -17.37
CA LEU A 156 0.80 -7.97 -17.74
C LEU A 156 0.41 -7.82 -19.21
N TRP A 157 0.87 -6.77 -19.90
CA TRP A 157 0.45 -6.41 -21.25
C TRP A 157 0.58 -7.54 -22.25
N ASP A 158 1.76 -8.15 -22.36
CA ASP A 158 2.01 -9.19 -23.35
C ASP A 158 1.18 -10.46 -23.14
N GLU A 159 0.72 -10.69 -21.92
CA GLU A 159 -0.12 -11.84 -21.58
C GLU A 159 -1.61 -11.60 -21.93
N VAL A 160 -2.04 -10.32 -22.02
CA VAL A 160 -3.49 -10.00 -22.11
C VAL A 160 -3.88 -9.11 -23.29
N LYS A 161 -2.94 -8.51 -24.03
CA LYS A 161 -3.21 -7.55 -25.11
C LYS A 161 -4.22 -8.06 -26.16
N GLU A 162 -4.17 -9.35 -26.48
CA GLU A 162 -5.08 -9.97 -27.46
C GLU A 162 -6.46 -10.34 -26.86
N ARG A 163 -6.64 -10.19 -25.54
CA ARG A 163 -7.86 -10.59 -24.82
C ARG A 163 -8.34 -9.59 -23.77
N LEU A 164 -8.14 -8.30 -24.01
CA LEU A 164 -8.54 -7.24 -23.09
C LEU A 164 -10.03 -7.23 -22.73
N ASN A 165 -10.87 -7.77 -23.63
CA ASN A 165 -12.30 -7.92 -23.41
C ASN A 165 -12.69 -9.19 -22.65
N ALA A 166 -11.77 -10.11 -22.39
CA ALA A 166 -12.04 -11.30 -21.61
C ALA A 166 -12.36 -10.95 -20.14
N PRO A 167 -13.16 -11.79 -19.45
CA PRO A 167 -13.46 -11.60 -18.03
C PRO A 167 -12.18 -11.61 -17.19
N ALA A 168 -12.01 -10.61 -16.32
CA ALA A 168 -10.84 -10.53 -15.44
C ALA A 168 -10.72 -11.73 -14.49
N LEU A 169 -11.86 -12.34 -14.12
CA LEU A 169 -11.89 -13.53 -13.25
C LEU A 169 -11.35 -14.79 -13.96
N SER A 170 -11.14 -14.78 -15.27
CA SER A 170 -10.50 -15.88 -16.00
C SER A 170 -8.97 -15.87 -15.93
N LEU A 171 -8.38 -14.84 -15.36
CA LEU A 171 -6.94 -14.71 -15.14
C LEU A 171 -6.47 -15.64 -14.00
N SER A 172 -5.19 -16.04 -14.02
CA SER A 172 -4.56 -16.72 -12.89
C SER A 172 -4.48 -15.81 -11.65
N GLY A 173 -4.25 -16.37 -10.46
CA GLY A 173 -4.16 -15.60 -9.23
C GLY A 173 -3.12 -14.48 -9.29
N GLY A 174 -1.92 -14.79 -9.80
CA GLY A 174 -0.85 -13.78 -9.98
C GLY A 174 -1.19 -12.71 -11.02
N GLN A 175 -1.86 -13.09 -12.13
CA GLN A 175 -2.37 -12.14 -13.12
C GLN A 175 -3.46 -11.24 -12.53
N GLN A 176 -4.39 -11.81 -11.75
CA GLN A 176 -5.43 -11.04 -11.06
C GLN A 176 -4.82 -10.04 -10.07
N GLN A 177 -3.79 -10.45 -9.32
CA GLN A 177 -3.12 -9.54 -8.38
C GLN A 177 -2.42 -8.39 -9.11
N ARG A 178 -1.69 -8.69 -10.19
CA ARG A 178 -1.08 -7.63 -11.03
C ARG A 178 -2.14 -6.71 -11.64
N LEU A 179 -3.30 -7.24 -12.05
CA LEU A 179 -4.42 -6.43 -12.53
C LEU A 179 -4.98 -5.53 -11.42
N CYS A 180 -5.08 -6.01 -10.17
CA CYS A 180 -5.52 -5.19 -9.03
C CYS A 180 -4.50 -4.08 -8.72
N ILE A 181 -3.20 -4.36 -8.83
CA ILE A 181 -2.14 -3.34 -8.72
C ILE A 181 -2.30 -2.32 -9.86
N ALA A 182 -2.42 -2.77 -11.11
CA ALA A 182 -2.65 -1.91 -12.26
C ALA A 182 -3.87 -1.00 -12.07
N ARG A 183 -4.98 -1.54 -11.56
CA ARG A 183 -6.20 -0.77 -11.26
C ARG A 183 -5.96 0.35 -10.24
N ALA A 184 -5.09 0.16 -9.27
CA ALA A 184 -4.70 1.24 -8.36
C ALA A 184 -3.79 2.26 -9.05
N LEU A 185 -2.85 1.81 -9.89
CA LEU A 185 -1.86 2.66 -10.56
C LEU A 185 -2.45 3.57 -11.64
N VAL A 186 -3.56 3.20 -12.31
CA VAL A 186 -4.18 4.06 -13.34
C VAL A 186 -4.59 5.43 -12.80
N LEU A 187 -4.83 5.55 -11.49
CA LEU A 187 -5.16 6.81 -10.82
C LEU A 187 -3.92 7.59 -10.36
N GLN A 188 -2.72 7.07 -10.59
CA GLN A 188 -1.45 7.66 -10.20
C GLN A 188 -1.41 8.08 -8.71
N PRO A 189 -1.61 7.14 -7.77
CA PRO A 189 -1.62 7.45 -6.34
C PRO A 189 -0.22 7.90 -5.88
N GLU A 190 -0.16 8.65 -4.78
CA GLU A 190 1.10 9.00 -4.13
C GLU A 190 1.60 7.86 -3.24
N VAL A 191 0.66 7.08 -2.70
CA VAL A 191 0.92 5.99 -1.76
C VAL A 191 0.17 4.73 -2.17
N LEU A 192 0.85 3.60 -2.10
CA LEU A 192 0.29 2.26 -2.26
C LEU A 192 0.34 1.52 -0.92
N LEU A 193 -0.81 1.14 -0.43
CA LEU A 193 -0.96 0.27 0.74
C LEU A 193 -1.17 -1.16 0.24
N LEU A 194 -0.29 -2.08 0.64
CA LEU A 194 -0.31 -3.47 0.18
C LEU A 194 -0.50 -4.38 1.41
N ASP A 195 -1.66 -4.98 1.54
CA ASP A 195 -1.98 -5.88 2.64
C ASP A 195 -1.72 -7.33 2.22
N GLU A 196 -0.59 -7.89 2.62
CA GLU A 196 -0.15 -9.26 2.30
C GLU A 196 -0.30 -9.64 0.82
N PRO A 197 0.21 -8.83 -0.14
CA PRO A 197 -0.13 -8.93 -1.56
C PRO A 197 0.28 -10.25 -2.24
N CYS A 198 1.12 -11.06 -1.60
CA CYS A 198 1.65 -12.30 -2.13
C CYS A 198 1.14 -13.56 -1.41
N SER A 199 0.45 -13.43 -0.28
CA SER A 199 0.12 -14.57 0.61
C SER A 199 -0.83 -15.61 0.00
N ALA A 200 -1.65 -15.21 -0.98
CA ALA A 200 -2.60 -16.09 -1.66
C ALA A 200 -2.07 -16.67 -3.00
N LEU A 201 -0.78 -16.44 -3.30
CA LEU A 201 -0.17 -16.80 -4.58
C LEU A 201 0.78 -18.00 -4.43
N ASP A 202 0.97 -18.73 -5.52
CA ASP A 202 2.03 -19.71 -5.64
C ASP A 202 3.42 -19.03 -5.60
N PRO A 203 4.51 -19.78 -5.31
CA PRO A 203 5.85 -19.18 -5.15
C PRO A 203 6.36 -18.44 -6.38
N ILE A 204 6.04 -18.90 -7.60
CA ILE A 204 6.49 -18.26 -8.85
C ILE A 204 5.75 -16.93 -9.02
N SER A 205 4.42 -16.96 -8.91
CA SER A 205 3.58 -15.75 -9.00
C SER A 205 3.93 -14.73 -7.90
N SER A 206 4.25 -15.21 -6.69
CA SER A 206 4.72 -14.35 -5.59
C SER A 206 5.99 -13.60 -5.96
N GLY A 207 6.98 -14.30 -6.54
CA GLY A 207 8.23 -13.69 -7.00
C GLY A 207 7.99 -12.56 -8.02
N VAL A 208 7.13 -12.81 -9.01
CA VAL A 208 6.77 -11.80 -10.03
C VAL A 208 6.11 -10.57 -9.41
N VAL A 209 5.19 -10.75 -8.45
CA VAL A 209 4.52 -9.63 -7.76
C VAL A 209 5.51 -8.88 -6.86
N GLU A 210 6.43 -9.57 -6.18
CA GLU A 210 7.46 -8.93 -5.36
C GLU A 210 8.43 -8.10 -6.21
N ASP A 211 8.86 -8.61 -7.36
CA ASP A 211 9.72 -7.87 -8.29
C ASP A 211 8.99 -6.63 -8.86
N LEU A 212 7.69 -6.76 -9.15
CA LEU A 212 6.87 -5.63 -9.51
C LEU A 212 6.84 -4.57 -8.40
N ILE A 213 6.54 -4.94 -7.14
CA ILE A 213 6.53 -4.03 -6.00
C ILE A 213 7.88 -3.32 -5.86
N ALA A 214 8.98 -4.06 -5.97
CA ALA A 214 10.33 -3.49 -5.92
C ALA A 214 10.59 -2.51 -7.08
N SER A 215 10.11 -2.79 -8.29
CA SER A 215 10.28 -1.91 -9.47
C SER A 215 9.53 -0.58 -9.36
N LEU A 216 8.48 -0.53 -8.54
CA LEU A 216 7.69 0.69 -8.28
C LEU A 216 8.36 1.63 -7.26
N ARG A 217 9.47 1.20 -6.61
CA ARG A 217 10.26 2.05 -5.70
C ARG A 217 10.67 3.35 -6.40
N GLY A 218 10.72 4.44 -5.65
CA GLY A 218 11.05 5.78 -6.15
C GLY A 218 9.90 6.48 -6.87
N ARG A 219 9.04 5.73 -7.58
CA ARG A 219 7.85 6.27 -8.25
C ARG A 219 6.68 6.41 -7.27
N TYR A 220 6.52 5.45 -6.37
CA TYR A 220 5.43 5.39 -5.40
C TYR A 220 5.97 5.14 -3.99
N THR A 221 5.36 5.78 -3.00
CA THR A 221 5.58 5.44 -1.60
C THR A 221 4.77 4.19 -1.27
N GLN A 222 5.38 3.18 -0.65
CA GLN A 222 4.72 1.90 -0.47
C GLN A 222 4.76 1.47 1.00
N LEU A 223 3.61 1.04 1.54
CA LEU A 223 3.53 0.31 2.80
C LEU A 223 3.06 -1.10 2.51
N ILE A 224 3.86 -2.09 2.89
CA ILE A 224 3.54 -3.49 2.72
C ILE A 224 3.38 -4.18 4.07
N VAL A 225 2.23 -4.77 4.32
CA VAL A 225 2.05 -5.73 5.41
C VAL A 225 2.50 -7.09 4.92
N THR A 226 3.37 -7.74 5.66
CA THR A 226 3.79 -9.11 5.37
C THR A 226 4.18 -9.86 6.64
N HIS A 227 3.91 -11.16 6.67
CA HIS A 227 4.43 -12.08 7.67
C HIS A 227 5.69 -12.81 7.17
N ASN A 228 6.08 -12.59 5.90
CA ASN A 228 7.29 -13.16 5.30
C ASN A 228 8.49 -12.23 5.54
N LEU A 229 9.33 -12.55 6.53
CA LEU A 229 10.51 -11.75 6.88
C LEU A 229 11.54 -11.73 5.75
N ALA A 230 11.68 -12.81 4.97
CA ALA A 230 12.58 -12.85 3.83
C ALA A 230 12.14 -11.87 2.72
N GLN A 231 10.84 -11.76 2.47
CA GLN A 231 10.26 -10.77 1.58
C GLN A 231 10.56 -9.35 2.08
N ALA A 232 10.23 -9.04 3.35
CA ALA A 232 10.49 -7.73 3.94
C ALA A 232 11.97 -7.34 3.82
N ARG A 233 12.88 -8.25 4.15
CA ARG A 233 14.33 -8.04 4.06
C ARG A 233 14.80 -7.78 2.63
N ARG A 234 14.18 -8.41 1.63
CA ARG A 234 14.59 -8.32 0.22
C ARG A 234 14.13 -7.01 -0.43
N ILE A 235 12.90 -6.57 -0.16
CA ILE A 235 12.31 -5.48 -0.95
C ILE A 235 12.12 -4.17 -0.19
N ALA A 236 12.13 -4.15 1.15
CA ALA A 236 11.85 -2.94 1.91
C ALA A 236 13.10 -2.10 2.19
N ASP A 237 12.89 -0.80 2.38
CA ASP A 237 13.90 0.17 2.82
C ASP A 237 13.83 0.35 4.32
N TYR A 238 12.61 0.36 4.87
CA TYR A 238 12.30 0.46 6.29
C TYR A 238 11.44 -0.72 6.74
N ALA A 239 11.54 -1.05 8.02
CA ALA A 239 10.67 -2.04 8.64
C ALA A 239 10.15 -1.54 9.99
N ALA A 240 8.93 -1.96 10.33
CA ALA A 240 8.24 -1.67 11.57
C ALA A 240 7.73 -2.98 12.17
N LEU A 241 8.19 -3.33 13.38
CA LEU A 241 7.65 -4.48 14.10
C LEU A 241 6.43 -4.08 14.91
N PHE A 242 5.31 -4.68 14.60
CA PHE A 242 4.08 -4.63 15.39
C PHE A 242 3.96 -5.90 16.24
N TRP A 243 3.59 -5.74 17.51
CA TRP A 243 3.39 -6.86 18.43
C TRP A 243 2.22 -6.62 19.36
N VAL A 244 1.63 -7.69 19.88
CA VAL A 244 0.58 -7.59 20.89
C VAL A 244 1.22 -7.56 22.27
N GLN A 245 1.02 -6.47 23.00
CA GLN A 245 1.37 -6.33 24.42
C GLN A 245 0.08 -6.04 25.22
N ASP A 246 -0.18 -6.80 26.25
CA ASP A 246 -1.37 -6.68 27.09
C ASP A 246 -2.69 -6.68 26.31
N GLY A 247 -2.75 -7.49 25.24
CA GLY A 247 -3.94 -7.62 24.36
C GLY A 247 -4.12 -6.49 23.34
N VAL A 248 -3.16 -5.55 23.23
CA VAL A 248 -3.22 -4.39 22.33
C VAL A 248 -1.99 -4.39 21.41
N GLY A 249 -2.19 -4.11 20.14
CA GLY A 249 -1.09 -3.94 19.19
C GLY A 249 -0.24 -2.71 19.53
N ARG A 250 1.07 -2.86 19.46
CA ARG A 250 2.04 -1.78 19.66
C ARG A 250 3.07 -1.79 18.55
N LEU A 251 3.57 -0.61 18.20
CA LEU A 251 4.81 -0.49 17.45
C LEU A 251 5.97 -0.69 18.42
N ILE A 252 6.74 -1.76 18.21
CA ILE A 252 7.87 -2.10 19.08
C ILE A 252 9.14 -1.39 18.61
N GLU A 253 9.42 -1.47 17.32
CA GLU A 253 10.61 -0.87 16.74
C GLU A 253 10.36 -0.47 15.30
N TYR A 254 10.92 0.65 14.88
CA TYR A 254 10.92 1.17 13.51
C TYR A 254 12.34 1.60 13.14
N GLY A 255 12.78 1.25 11.96
CA GLY A 255 14.09 1.64 11.45
C GLY A 255 14.32 1.18 10.02
N THR A 256 15.54 1.40 9.53
CA THR A 256 15.94 0.82 8.24
C THR A 256 15.92 -0.71 8.31
N VAL A 257 15.71 -1.37 7.16
CA VAL A 257 15.77 -2.85 7.11
C VAL A 257 17.05 -3.38 7.72
N LYS A 258 18.19 -2.72 7.47
CA LYS A 258 19.47 -3.11 8.06
C LYS A 258 19.43 -3.06 9.59
N GLN A 259 18.91 -1.98 10.18
CA GLN A 259 18.79 -1.85 11.63
C GLN A 259 17.90 -2.95 12.22
N ILE A 260 16.70 -3.12 11.68
CA ILE A 260 15.72 -4.08 12.21
C ILE A 260 16.19 -5.53 12.08
N PHE A 261 16.84 -5.91 10.98
CA PHE A 261 17.20 -7.30 10.71
C PHE A 261 18.63 -7.69 11.10
N GLU A 262 19.55 -6.73 11.26
CA GLU A 262 20.97 -7.02 11.58
C GLU A 262 21.38 -6.52 12.96
N THR A 263 20.84 -5.38 13.40
CA THR A 263 21.19 -4.72 14.65
C THR A 263 19.98 -4.18 15.42
N PRO A 264 18.94 -5.04 15.66
CA PRO A 264 17.74 -4.60 16.37
C PRO A 264 18.10 -4.11 17.78
N GLN A 265 17.42 -3.04 18.21
CA GLN A 265 17.64 -2.44 19.53
C GLN A 265 16.74 -3.10 20.60
N ASP A 266 15.57 -3.56 20.18
CA ASP A 266 14.61 -4.21 21.08
C ASP A 266 14.81 -5.74 21.08
N ALA A 267 14.80 -6.35 22.27
CA ALA A 267 15.00 -7.78 22.45
C ALA A 267 13.90 -8.64 21.79
N LEU A 268 12.66 -8.12 21.72
CA LEU A 268 11.54 -8.80 21.06
C LEU A 268 11.72 -8.77 19.54
N THR A 269 12.19 -7.64 19.01
CA THR A 269 12.55 -7.52 17.59
C THR A 269 13.63 -8.53 17.23
N ALA A 270 14.71 -8.59 18.04
CA ALA A 270 15.79 -9.56 17.84
C ALA A 270 15.29 -11.01 17.85
N ALA A 271 14.43 -11.36 18.79
CA ALA A 271 13.85 -12.69 18.90
C ALA A 271 12.96 -13.04 17.71
N TYR A 272 12.15 -12.07 17.22
CA TYR A 272 11.22 -12.27 16.10
C TYR A 272 11.96 -12.44 14.77
N VAL A 273 12.90 -11.55 14.45
CA VAL A 273 13.62 -11.60 13.16
C VAL A 273 14.55 -12.81 13.04
N ASN A 274 14.99 -13.39 14.16
CA ASN A 274 15.79 -14.62 14.22
C ASN A 274 14.93 -15.90 14.31
N GLY A 275 13.60 -15.80 14.20
CA GLY A 275 12.71 -16.98 14.24
C GLY A 275 12.57 -17.65 15.59
N MET A 276 12.99 -17.00 16.70
CA MET A 276 12.88 -17.55 18.04
C MET A 276 11.48 -17.31 18.67
N ARG A 277 10.69 -16.43 18.08
CA ARG A 277 9.30 -16.15 18.46
C ARG A 277 8.48 -15.82 17.19
N GLY A 278 7.34 -16.47 17.03
CA GLY A 278 6.41 -16.27 15.90
C GLY A 278 5.13 -17.06 16.11
#